data_d606e7cad86f934872bef3305098764c
#
_entry.id   d606e7cad86f934872bef3305098764c
#
_cell.length_a   1.000
_cell.length_b   1.000
_cell.length_c   1.000
_cell.angle_alpha   90.00
_cell.angle_beta   90.00
_cell.angle_gamma   90.00
#
_symmetry.space_group_name_H-M   'P 1'
#
loop_
_entity.id
_entity.type
_entity.pdbx_description
1 polymer ?
#
loop_
_entity_poly.entity_id
_entity_poly.type
_entity_poly.pdbx_seq_one_letter_code
_entity_poly.pdbx_strand_id
1 'polypeptide(L)'
;MRKAGTMRTTFPEGARPEVDKTDFSVMVLAEKVTFDFVYIMQHGAPGETGLIQGYFEMLGIPFSTCSAFVTTVAFDKYSCKSYLRGVDFVKLAPDAFIRKGDDVDAFVKKTLERLKLPLFVKPTDGGSSFGITKVSKAEDLATAIRFAFSEGNTILVEEGITPEHELTCAVYTDASGVKALPVIEIISETGWFDYDAKYNGLSREVCPAEIPDELAKKVQDISCRIYRHLGCKGLVRMDYISAADGIYFLEVNIIPGMTNASLVPKMVRAAGMDMTSFLTTIIENS
;
A
#
# COMPACT_ATOMS: atom_id res chain seq x y z
N MET A 1 -0.50 -23.12 -24.83
CA MET A 1 -1.47 -22.32 -24.05
C MET A 1 -2.67 -23.20 -23.70
N ARG A 2 -2.79 -23.61 -22.44
CA ARG A 2 -4.03 -24.26 -21.96
C ARG A 2 -5.05 -23.14 -21.74
N LYS A 3 -6.24 -23.25 -22.33
CA LYS A 3 -7.36 -22.34 -22.03
C LYS A 3 -7.58 -22.35 -20.52
N ALA A 4 -7.69 -21.19 -19.90
CA ALA A 4 -8.10 -21.02 -18.52
C ALA A 4 -9.47 -21.70 -18.33
N GLY A 5 -9.46 -22.94 -17.87
CA GLY A 5 -10.66 -23.65 -17.48
C GLY A 5 -11.06 -23.19 -16.11
N THR A 6 -12.31 -22.77 -15.94
CA THR A 6 -12.87 -22.44 -14.63
C THR A 6 -12.96 -23.74 -13.83
N MET A 7 -11.93 -24.06 -13.07
CA MET A 7 -11.97 -25.17 -12.12
C MET A 7 -12.74 -24.70 -10.89
N ARG A 8 -14.07 -24.90 -10.88
CA ARG A 8 -14.86 -24.79 -9.64
C ARG A 8 -14.68 -26.10 -8.89
N THR A 9 -13.74 -26.13 -7.95
CA THR A 9 -13.68 -27.19 -6.94
C THR A 9 -14.77 -26.92 -5.92
N THR A 10 -15.89 -27.63 -6.04
CA THR A 10 -16.90 -27.68 -4.99
C THR A 10 -16.44 -28.71 -3.96
N PHE A 11 -15.97 -28.21 -2.82
CA PHE A 11 -15.78 -29.08 -1.66
C PHE A 11 -17.14 -29.45 -1.07
N PRO A 12 -17.31 -30.67 -0.53
CA PRO A 12 -18.49 -31.01 0.26
C PRO A 12 -18.70 -29.96 1.36
N GLU A 13 -19.95 -29.65 1.67
CA GLU A 13 -20.32 -28.70 2.70
C GLU A 13 -19.62 -29.06 4.03
N GLY A 14 -18.84 -28.13 4.60
CA GLY A 14 -18.06 -28.36 5.82
C GLY A 14 -16.66 -28.95 5.62
N ALA A 15 -16.28 -29.38 4.42
CA ALA A 15 -14.91 -29.83 4.15
C ALA A 15 -13.95 -28.63 4.10
N ARG A 16 -12.93 -28.62 4.96
CA ARG A 16 -11.80 -27.70 4.89
C ARG A 16 -10.60 -28.49 4.35
N PRO A 17 -10.27 -28.39 3.06
CA PRO A 17 -9.09 -29.05 2.55
C PRO A 17 -7.86 -28.47 3.24
N GLU A 18 -7.02 -29.35 3.76
CA GLU A 18 -5.70 -28.93 4.24
C GLU A 18 -4.77 -28.73 3.04
N VAL A 19 -4.10 -27.59 3.05
CA VAL A 19 -3.03 -27.30 2.09
C VAL A 19 -1.76 -28.02 2.54
N ASP A 20 -1.17 -28.82 1.67
CA ASP A 20 0.17 -29.33 1.89
C ASP A 20 1.16 -28.16 1.77
N LYS A 21 1.78 -27.80 2.89
CA LYS A 21 2.70 -26.66 2.95
C LYS A 21 4.03 -26.90 2.26
N THR A 22 4.31 -28.14 1.85
CA THR A 22 5.57 -28.48 1.16
C THR A 22 5.54 -28.12 -0.33
N ASP A 23 4.34 -28.07 -0.95
CA ASP A 23 4.20 -27.76 -2.36
C ASP A 23 2.92 -26.97 -2.72
N PHE A 24 2.22 -26.50 -1.72
CA PHE A 24 0.96 -25.74 -1.85
C PHE A 24 -0.15 -26.51 -2.60
N SER A 25 -0.15 -27.83 -2.55
CA SER A 25 -1.20 -28.65 -3.11
C SER A 25 -2.35 -28.92 -2.14
N VAL A 26 -3.49 -29.35 -2.66
CA VAL A 26 -4.64 -29.82 -1.89
C VAL A 26 -5.12 -31.18 -2.41
N MET A 27 -5.64 -32.03 -1.53
CA MET A 27 -6.30 -33.26 -1.92
C MET A 27 -7.80 -33.01 -2.12
N VAL A 28 -8.31 -33.32 -3.31
CA VAL A 28 -9.72 -33.22 -3.68
C VAL A 28 -10.19 -34.57 -4.20
N LEU A 29 -11.12 -35.21 -3.50
CA LEU A 29 -11.66 -36.53 -3.90
C LEU A 29 -10.56 -37.56 -4.23
N ALA A 30 -9.52 -37.62 -3.40
CA ALA A 30 -8.33 -38.46 -3.56
C ALA A 30 -7.39 -38.10 -4.75
N GLU A 31 -7.65 -37.00 -5.43
CA GLU A 31 -6.74 -36.46 -6.44
C GLU A 31 -5.92 -35.29 -5.87
N LYS A 32 -4.62 -35.27 -6.17
CA LYS A 32 -3.72 -34.15 -5.81
C LYS A 32 -3.90 -33.03 -6.82
N VAL A 33 -4.33 -31.86 -6.33
CA VAL A 33 -4.49 -30.64 -7.13
C VAL A 33 -3.33 -29.68 -6.81
N THR A 34 -2.63 -29.25 -7.83
CA THR A 34 -1.57 -28.24 -7.79
C THR A 34 -2.06 -26.96 -8.46
N PHE A 35 -1.38 -25.85 -8.17
CA PHE A 35 -1.74 -24.53 -8.69
C PHE A 35 -0.62 -23.97 -9.56
N ASP A 36 -0.97 -23.44 -10.74
CA ASP A 36 -0.02 -22.83 -11.67
C ASP A 36 0.22 -21.34 -11.34
N PHE A 37 -0.67 -20.72 -10.54
CA PHE A 37 -0.61 -19.31 -10.18
C PHE A 37 -1.40 -19.04 -8.91
N VAL A 38 -0.95 -18.08 -8.08
CA VAL A 38 -1.65 -17.65 -6.87
C VAL A 38 -2.00 -16.16 -6.96
N TYR A 39 -3.30 -15.84 -6.89
CA TYR A 39 -3.76 -14.48 -6.74
C TYR A 39 -3.88 -14.13 -5.24
N ILE A 40 -2.96 -13.32 -4.73
CA ILE A 40 -2.89 -12.98 -3.30
C ILE A 40 -3.78 -11.77 -3.00
N MET A 41 -4.76 -11.95 -2.09
CA MET A 41 -5.73 -10.93 -1.66
C MET A 41 -5.82 -10.82 -0.14
N GLN A 42 -4.70 -11.03 0.55
CA GLN A 42 -4.64 -11.04 2.01
C GLN A 42 -4.00 -9.76 2.53
N HIS A 43 -4.78 -8.92 3.21
CA HIS A 43 -4.26 -7.75 3.92
C HIS A 43 -3.54 -8.13 5.21
N GLY A 44 -2.58 -7.30 5.61
CA GLY A 44 -1.77 -7.49 6.80
C GLY A 44 -0.81 -8.68 6.69
N ALA A 45 -0.30 -9.12 7.84
CA ALA A 45 0.58 -10.29 7.90
C ALA A 45 -0.24 -11.59 7.71
N PRO A 46 0.30 -12.58 6.95
CA PRO A 46 1.57 -12.60 6.22
C PRO A 46 1.49 -12.04 4.79
N GLY A 47 0.33 -11.53 4.34
CA GLY A 47 0.07 -11.13 2.96
C GLY A 47 0.91 -9.92 2.50
N GLU A 48 1.04 -8.90 3.36
CA GLU A 48 1.74 -7.64 3.03
C GLU A 48 3.14 -7.54 3.62
N THR A 49 3.62 -8.58 4.33
CA THR A 49 4.93 -8.56 5.01
C THR A 49 6.05 -9.24 4.24
N GLY A 50 5.79 -9.75 3.04
CA GLY A 50 6.75 -10.49 2.24
C GLY A 50 6.84 -11.99 2.59
N LEU A 51 6.26 -12.44 3.70
CA LEU A 51 6.37 -13.83 4.15
C LEU A 51 5.71 -14.82 3.20
N ILE A 52 4.49 -14.54 2.76
CA ILE A 52 3.77 -15.43 1.84
C ILE A 52 4.37 -15.39 0.44
N GLN A 53 4.87 -14.24 0.01
CA GLN A 53 5.59 -14.09 -1.25
C GLN A 53 6.88 -14.94 -1.25
N GLY A 54 7.67 -14.86 -0.16
CA GLY A 54 8.87 -15.67 0.00
C GLY A 54 8.58 -17.18 -0.01
N TYR A 55 7.45 -17.59 0.55
CA TYR A 55 7.01 -18.99 0.48
C TYR A 55 6.72 -19.41 -0.97
N PHE A 56 5.99 -18.62 -1.76
CA PHE A 56 5.74 -18.94 -3.17
C PHE A 56 6.99 -18.83 -4.04
N GLU A 57 7.89 -17.90 -3.76
CA GLU A 57 9.21 -17.82 -4.42
C GLU A 57 10.02 -19.12 -4.21
N MET A 58 10.05 -19.65 -2.96
CA MET A 58 10.72 -20.91 -2.66
C MET A 58 10.10 -22.12 -3.39
N LEU A 59 8.79 -22.11 -3.59
CA LEU A 59 8.08 -23.16 -4.33
C LEU A 59 8.16 -22.99 -5.85
N GLY A 60 8.62 -21.84 -6.35
CA GLY A 60 8.60 -21.51 -7.77
C GLY A 60 7.19 -21.33 -8.35
N ILE A 61 6.19 -21.01 -7.52
CA ILE A 61 4.81 -20.76 -7.96
C ILE A 61 4.65 -19.27 -8.23
N PRO A 62 4.29 -18.85 -9.46
CA PRO A 62 4.02 -17.46 -9.80
C PRO A 62 2.83 -16.89 -9.01
N PHE A 63 2.88 -15.59 -8.69
CA PHE A 63 1.84 -14.93 -7.92
C PHE A 63 1.65 -13.45 -8.32
N SER A 64 0.49 -12.87 -7.94
CA SER A 64 -0.04 -11.59 -8.43
C SER A 64 0.57 -10.32 -7.82
N THR A 65 1.46 -10.44 -6.83
CA THR A 65 1.99 -9.26 -6.08
C THR A 65 3.48 -9.07 -6.33
N CYS A 66 4.05 -8.02 -5.75
CA CYS A 66 5.49 -7.79 -5.74
C CYS A 66 6.25 -8.96 -5.10
N SER A 67 7.55 -9.07 -5.38
CA SER A 67 8.45 -10.03 -4.73
C SER A 67 8.46 -9.87 -3.20
N ALA A 68 8.93 -10.89 -2.48
CA ALA A 68 9.06 -10.84 -1.03
C ALA A 68 9.85 -9.61 -0.56
N PHE A 69 10.97 -9.31 -1.23
CA PHE A 69 11.80 -8.15 -0.92
C PHE A 69 11.05 -6.83 -1.10
N VAL A 70 10.44 -6.61 -2.25
CA VAL A 70 9.70 -5.37 -2.55
C VAL A 70 8.51 -5.21 -1.63
N THR A 71 7.77 -6.29 -1.35
CA THR A 71 6.63 -6.30 -0.43
C THR A 71 7.07 -5.88 0.98
N THR A 72 8.15 -6.44 1.50
CA THR A 72 8.68 -6.10 2.83
C THR A 72 9.12 -4.64 2.91
N VAL A 73 9.86 -4.16 1.90
CA VAL A 73 10.29 -2.76 1.84
C VAL A 73 9.10 -1.80 1.74
N ALA A 74 8.11 -2.11 0.91
CA ALA A 74 6.95 -1.25 0.70
C ALA A 74 6.02 -1.20 1.92
N PHE A 75 5.91 -2.28 2.69
CA PHE A 75 5.09 -2.36 3.89
C PHE A 75 5.64 -1.50 5.04
N ASP A 76 6.97 -1.46 5.21
CA ASP A 76 7.62 -0.60 6.19
C ASP A 76 7.81 0.82 5.64
N LYS A 77 7.06 1.77 6.18
CA LYS A 77 7.02 3.17 5.71
C LYS A 77 8.40 3.83 5.69
N TYR A 78 9.22 3.58 6.72
CA TYR A 78 10.56 4.17 6.79
C TYR A 78 11.50 3.56 5.75
N SER A 79 11.45 2.24 5.57
CA SER A 79 12.25 1.53 4.57
C SER A 79 11.85 1.97 3.15
N CYS A 80 10.56 2.06 2.86
CA CYS A 80 10.04 2.52 1.58
C CYS A 80 10.51 3.95 1.26
N LYS A 81 10.34 4.87 2.20
CA LYS A 81 10.85 6.25 2.07
C LYS A 81 12.37 6.28 1.90
N SER A 82 13.09 5.44 2.65
CA SER A 82 14.56 5.38 2.54
C SER A 82 15.02 4.92 1.17
N TYR A 83 14.28 4.01 0.54
CA TYR A 83 14.52 3.56 -0.83
C TYR A 83 14.26 4.67 -1.87
N LEU A 84 13.32 5.57 -1.56
CA LEU A 84 12.99 6.72 -2.41
C LEU A 84 13.82 7.98 -2.08
N ARG A 85 14.71 7.96 -1.07
CA ARG A 85 15.56 9.11 -0.78
C ARG A 85 16.54 9.36 -1.93
N GLY A 86 16.63 10.62 -2.32
CA GLY A 86 17.52 11.04 -3.40
C GLY A 86 16.91 10.98 -4.80
N VAL A 87 15.67 10.49 -4.98
CA VAL A 87 14.97 10.70 -6.25
C VAL A 87 14.50 12.15 -6.36
N ASP A 88 14.46 12.69 -7.58
CA ASP A 88 14.13 14.08 -7.87
C ASP A 88 12.68 14.31 -8.32
N PHE A 89 11.91 13.25 -8.53
CA PHE A 89 10.59 13.30 -9.14
C PHE A 89 9.42 13.29 -8.16
N VAL A 90 9.68 13.04 -6.87
CA VAL A 90 8.66 13.07 -5.81
C VAL A 90 9.28 13.62 -4.52
N LYS A 91 8.49 14.32 -3.72
CA LYS A 91 8.92 14.78 -2.40
C LYS A 91 8.60 13.75 -1.34
N LEU A 92 9.42 13.76 -0.28
CA LEU A 92 9.19 13.02 0.96
C LEU A 92 9.08 14.03 2.09
N ALA A 93 8.10 13.88 2.98
CA ALA A 93 8.04 14.69 4.19
C ALA A 93 9.33 14.48 5.01
N PRO A 94 9.92 15.53 5.59
CA PRO A 94 11.02 15.40 6.53
C PRO A 94 10.63 14.47 7.68
N ASP A 95 11.54 13.59 8.09
CA ASP A 95 11.24 12.58 9.07
C ASP A 95 12.40 12.24 10.00
N ALA A 96 12.06 11.53 11.07
CA ALA A 96 12.96 10.85 11.98
C ALA A 96 12.32 9.52 12.40
N PHE A 97 13.13 8.54 12.80
CA PHE A 97 12.61 7.29 13.32
C PHE A 97 13.30 6.88 14.61
N ILE A 98 12.59 6.12 15.44
CA ILE A 98 13.06 5.61 16.73
C ILE A 98 12.63 4.15 16.89
N ARG A 99 13.48 3.33 17.53
CA ARG A 99 13.19 1.94 17.85
C ARG A 99 12.82 1.78 19.32
N LYS A 100 12.04 0.78 19.61
CA LYS A 100 11.70 0.40 21.00
C LYS A 100 12.96 0.04 21.75
N GLY A 101 13.17 0.71 22.89
CA GLY A 101 14.40 0.58 23.69
C GLY A 101 15.37 1.74 23.55
N ASP A 102 15.22 2.60 22.54
CA ASP A 102 15.99 3.83 22.42
C ASP A 102 15.54 4.88 23.46
N ASP A 103 16.39 5.86 23.75
CA ASP A 103 16.07 6.98 24.62
C ASP A 103 15.10 7.96 23.95
N VAL A 104 13.83 7.89 24.36
CA VAL A 104 12.74 8.70 23.80
C VAL A 104 12.98 10.20 24.06
N ASP A 105 13.48 10.60 25.23
CA ASP A 105 13.60 12.02 25.58
C ASP A 105 14.77 12.66 24.82
N ALA A 106 15.88 11.96 24.65
CA ALA A 106 16.97 12.38 23.77
C ALA A 106 16.56 12.45 22.31
N PHE A 107 15.74 11.49 21.84
CA PHE A 107 15.21 11.49 20.49
C PHE A 107 14.26 12.67 20.24
N VAL A 108 13.32 12.93 21.15
CA VAL A 108 12.38 14.06 21.07
C VAL A 108 13.12 15.39 20.93
N LYS A 109 14.14 15.62 21.78
CA LYS A 109 14.96 16.83 21.70
C LYS A 109 15.57 17.02 20.31
N LYS A 110 16.25 16.00 19.78
CA LYS A 110 16.87 16.04 18.44
C LYS A 110 15.84 16.22 17.31
N THR A 111 14.67 15.60 17.47
CA THR A 111 13.60 15.70 16.48
C THR A 111 13.04 17.10 16.39
N LEU A 112 12.77 17.75 17.53
CA LEU A 112 12.25 19.12 17.59
C LEU A 112 13.26 20.18 17.14
N GLU A 113 14.57 19.90 17.14
CA GLU A 113 15.60 20.75 16.54
C GLU A 113 15.57 20.72 15.00
N ARG A 114 14.99 19.67 14.39
CA ARG A 114 15.06 19.41 12.95
C ARG A 114 13.71 19.46 12.24
N LEU A 115 12.66 19.01 12.90
CA LEU A 115 11.32 18.88 12.31
C LEU A 115 10.37 19.94 12.88
N LYS A 116 9.45 20.40 12.04
CA LYS A 116 8.47 21.44 12.36
C LYS A 116 7.11 20.83 12.69
N LEU A 117 6.43 21.37 13.68
CA LEU A 117 5.04 21.03 14.00
C LEU A 117 4.07 21.54 12.91
N PRO A 118 2.95 20.83 12.70
CA PRO A 118 2.54 19.60 13.38
C PRO A 118 3.34 18.39 12.92
N LEU A 119 3.51 17.39 13.80
CA LEU A 119 4.16 16.12 13.49
C LEU A 119 3.14 14.99 13.48
N PHE A 120 3.36 13.99 12.62
CA PHE A 120 2.62 12.73 12.63
C PHE A 120 3.53 11.62 13.16
N VAL A 121 3.07 10.98 14.24
CA VAL A 121 3.75 9.85 14.90
C VAL A 121 3.00 8.59 14.51
N LYS A 122 3.68 7.59 13.94
CA LYS A 122 3.04 6.36 13.46
C LYS A 122 4.00 5.16 13.50
N PRO A 123 3.51 3.92 13.72
CA PRO A 123 4.30 2.72 13.49
C PRO A 123 4.76 2.64 12.03
N THR A 124 5.96 2.08 11.79
CA THR A 124 6.48 1.94 10.41
C THR A 124 5.78 0.85 9.63
N ASP A 125 5.34 -0.22 10.31
CA ASP A 125 4.78 -1.45 9.78
C ASP A 125 3.27 -1.61 10.03
N GLY A 126 2.55 -0.50 10.21
CA GLY A 126 1.11 -0.48 10.45
C GLY A 126 0.30 -0.20 9.18
N GLY A 127 -0.92 -0.77 9.10
CA GLY A 127 -1.93 -0.51 8.07
C GLY A 127 -3.11 0.33 8.60
N SER A 128 -4.02 0.76 7.69
CA SER A 128 -5.32 1.37 8.01
C SER A 128 -5.29 2.59 8.94
N SER A 129 -4.21 3.38 8.95
CA SER A 129 -4.02 4.53 9.85
C SER A 129 -4.08 4.20 11.35
N PHE A 130 -3.93 2.93 11.74
CA PHE A 130 -3.93 2.54 13.14
C PHE A 130 -2.67 3.02 13.85
N GLY A 131 -2.81 3.57 15.07
CA GLY A 131 -1.68 4.07 15.84
C GLY A 131 -1.08 5.40 15.35
N ILE A 132 -1.75 6.13 14.44
CA ILE A 132 -1.29 7.45 14.00
C ILE A 132 -1.77 8.52 14.98
N THR A 133 -0.82 9.36 15.44
CA THR A 133 -1.12 10.50 16.30
C THR A 133 -0.61 11.79 15.67
N LYS A 134 -1.49 12.79 15.48
CA LYS A 134 -1.10 14.15 15.12
C LYS A 134 -0.68 14.92 16.36
N VAL A 135 0.55 15.39 16.37
CA VAL A 135 1.15 16.15 17.47
C VAL A 135 1.25 17.62 17.04
N SER A 136 0.46 18.47 17.69
CA SER A 136 0.45 19.92 17.43
C SER A 136 1.28 20.72 18.42
N LYS A 137 1.66 20.12 19.57
CA LYS A 137 2.47 20.75 20.61
C LYS A 137 3.69 19.89 20.93
N ALA A 138 4.83 20.52 21.13
CA ALA A 138 6.10 19.82 21.39
C ALA A 138 6.04 18.90 22.63
N GLU A 139 5.33 19.31 23.66
CA GLU A 139 5.16 18.59 24.92
C GLU A 139 4.47 17.23 24.76
N ASP A 140 3.63 17.06 23.72
CA ASP A 140 2.87 15.83 23.49
C ASP A 140 3.69 14.75 22.74
N LEU A 141 4.84 15.11 22.14
CA LEU A 141 5.58 14.23 21.24
C LEU A 141 6.07 12.96 21.93
N ALA A 142 6.63 13.10 23.15
CA ALA A 142 7.10 11.93 23.90
C ALA A 142 5.97 10.96 24.24
N THR A 143 4.79 11.47 24.61
CA THR A 143 3.60 10.66 24.92
C THR A 143 3.10 9.96 23.68
N ALA A 144 3.03 10.65 22.52
CA ALA A 144 2.61 10.04 21.25
C ALA A 144 3.55 8.92 20.81
N ILE A 145 4.88 9.08 20.97
CA ILE A 145 5.87 8.05 20.64
C ILE A 145 5.69 6.83 21.56
N ARG A 146 5.54 7.03 22.87
CA ARG A 146 5.32 5.93 23.82
C ARG A 146 4.01 5.18 23.54
N PHE A 147 2.97 5.92 23.16
CA PHE A 147 1.70 5.30 22.73
C PHE A 147 1.89 4.47 21.45
N ALA A 148 2.57 5.02 20.44
CA ALA A 148 2.80 4.29 19.19
C ALA A 148 3.61 3.00 19.38
N PHE A 149 4.47 2.91 20.41
CA PHE A 149 5.18 1.68 20.79
C PHE A 149 4.29 0.56 21.36
N SER A 150 3.00 0.83 21.64
CA SER A 150 2.03 -0.25 21.92
C SER A 150 1.66 -1.01 20.64
N GLU A 151 1.75 -0.36 19.48
CA GLU A 151 1.33 -0.87 18.18
C GLU A 151 2.48 -1.38 17.31
N GLY A 152 3.72 -0.94 17.57
CA GLY A 152 4.88 -1.32 16.76
C GLY A 152 6.21 -1.18 17.49
N ASN A 153 7.27 -1.73 16.90
CA ASN A 153 8.63 -1.68 17.49
C ASN A 153 9.50 -0.58 16.87
N THR A 154 9.09 -0.01 15.75
CA THR A 154 9.74 1.12 15.10
C THR A 154 8.71 2.19 14.79
N ILE A 155 9.00 3.42 15.20
CA ILE A 155 8.08 4.55 15.07
C ILE A 155 8.71 5.58 14.13
N LEU A 156 7.92 6.02 13.16
CA LEU A 156 8.22 7.11 12.25
C LEU A 156 7.57 8.39 12.76
N VAL A 157 8.33 9.47 12.78
CA VAL A 157 7.87 10.83 13.09
C VAL A 157 8.09 11.69 11.85
N GLU A 158 7.04 12.26 11.29
CA GLU A 158 7.08 13.04 10.04
C GLU A 158 6.49 14.42 10.22
N GLU A 159 7.02 15.42 9.50
CA GLU A 159 6.36 16.72 9.37
C GLU A 159 5.01 16.58 8.69
N GLY A 160 4.00 17.26 9.23
CA GLY A 160 2.70 17.36 8.60
C GLY A 160 2.74 18.26 7.37
N ILE A 161 2.35 17.73 6.24
CA ILE A 161 2.19 18.47 4.99
C ILE A 161 0.78 19.05 4.94
N THR A 162 0.63 20.33 4.65
CA THR A 162 -0.68 20.95 4.44
C THR A 162 -1.20 20.54 3.06
N PRO A 163 -2.29 19.75 2.98
CA PRO A 163 -2.79 19.27 1.70
C PRO A 163 -3.57 20.36 0.96
N GLU A 164 -3.35 20.46 -0.35
CA GLU A 164 -4.31 21.02 -1.30
C GLU A 164 -5.24 19.91 -1.79
N HIS A 165 -4.66 18.72 -2.08
CA HIS A 165 -5.38 17.52 -2.48
C HIS A 165 -4.74 16.28 -1.84
N GLU A 166 -5.57 15.34 -1.37
CA GLU A 166 -5.14 13.97 -1.07
C GLU A 166 -5.47 13.08 -2.26
N LEU A 167 -4.46 12.48 -2.86
CA LEU A 167 -4.57 11.77 -4.13
C LEU A 167 -4.10 10.33 -4.01
N THR A 168 -4.73 9.44 -4.76
CA THR A 168 -4.29 8.06 -4.86
C THR A 168 -4.31 7.59 -6.30
N CYS A 169 -3.32 6.78 -6.68
CA CYS A 169 -3.15 6.26 -8.03
C CYS A 169 -2.73 4.79 -7.98
N ALA A 170 -3.44 3.94 -8.69
CA ALA A 170 -3.04 2.55 -8.86
C ALA A 170 -2.23 2.37 -10.13
N VAL A 171 -1.24 1.48 -10.05
CA VAL A 171 -0.30 1.16 -11.13
C VAL A 171 -0.22 -0.34 -11.32
N TYR A 172 -0.18 -0.77 -12.56
CA TYR A 172 -0.07 -2.18 -12.96
C TYR A 172 0.80 -2.33 -14.19
N THR A 173 1.08 -3.55 -14.58
CA THR A 173 1.80 -3.88 -15.82
C THR A 173 0.88 -4.63 -16.77
N ASP A 174 0.91 -4.25 -18.05
CA ASP A 174 0.34 -5.00 -19.16
C ASP A 174 1.43 -5.39 -20.18
N ALA A 175 1.05 -6.03 -21.28
CA ALA A 175 1.97 -6.43 -22.34
C ALA A 175 2.76 -5.26 -22.99
N SER A 176 2.27 -4.01 -22.83
CA SER A 176 2.93 -2.80 -23.33
C SER A 176 3.76 -2.06 -22.29
N GLY A 177 3.78 -2.55 -21.04
CA GLY A 177 4.57 -2.03 -19.93
C GLY A 177 3.74 -1.46 -18.77
N VAL A 178 4.37 -0.60 -17.97
CA VAL A 178 3.78 -0.04 -16.74
C VAL A 178 2.72 1.00 -17.06
N LYS A 179 1.54 0.86 -16.48
CA LYS A 179 0.36 1.70 -16.67
C LYS A 179 -0.17 2.24 -15.34
N ALA A 180 -0.61 3.49 -15.35
CA ALA A 180 -1.34 4.10 -14.24
C ALA A 180 -2.83 4.18 -14.57
N LEU A 181 -3.67 3.89 -13.58
CA LEU A 181 -5.11 4.08 -13.64
C LEU A 181 -5.47 5.57 -13.39
N PRO A 182 -6.71 6.00 -13.64
CA PRO A 182 -7.20 7.33 -13.27
C PRO A 182 -6.96 7.60 -11.78
N VAL A 183 -6.55 8.83 -11.48
CA VAL A 183 -6.33 9.29 -10.10
C VAL A 183 -7.66 9.43 -9.38
N ILE A 184 -7.70 9.08 -8.10
CA ILE A 184 -8.80 9.39 -7.18
C ILE A 184 -8.36 10.51 -6.26
N GLU A 185 -9.24 11.45 -6.01
CA GLU A 185 -9.14 12.41 -4.92
C GLU A 185 -9.94 11.93 -3.72
N ILE A 186 -9.33 12.03 -2.54
CA ILE A 186 -9.95 11.72 -1.26
C ILE A 186 -10.21 13.03 -0.54
N ILE A 187 -11.48 13.39 -0.40
CA ILE A 187 -11.92 14.63 0.25
C ILE A 187 -12.42 14.28 1.65
N SER A 188 -11.63 14.61 2.68
CA SER A 188 -12.00 14.41 4.07
C SER A 188 -12.73 15.62 4.62
N GLU A 189 -13.87 15.41 5.28
CA GLU A 189 -14.60 16.48 5.98
C GLU A 189 -13.88 16.96 7.26
N THR A 190 -12.95 16.15 7.79
CA THR A 190 -12.18 16.45 9.00
C THR A 190 -10.85 17.15 8.74
N GLY A 191 -10.52 17.39 7.46
CA GLY A 191 -9.29 18.07 7.05
C GLY A 191 -8.04 17.19 7.01
N TRP A 192 -8.14 15.89 7.33
CA TRP A 192 -7.12 14.87 7.08
C TRP A 192 -7.73 13.46 7.12
N PHE A 193 -7.12 12.53 6.38
CA PHE A 193 -7.67 11.21 6.16
C PHE A 193 -7.21 10.24 7.26
N ASP A 194 -7.87 10.28 8.42
CA ASP A 194 -7.67 9.37 9.55
C ASP A 194 -8.48 8.07 9.42
N TYR A 195 -8.42 7.24 10.48
CA TYR A 195 -9.18 6.00 10.54
C TYR A 195 -10.69 6.26 10.47
N ASP A 196 -11.17 7.28 11.15
CA ASP A 196 -12.61 7.62 11.18
C ASP A 196 -13.09 8.14 9.81
N ALA A 197 -12.28 8.94 9.12
CA ALA A 197 -12.57 9.37 7.76
C ALA A 197 -12.60 8.18 6.78
N LYS A 198 -11.73 7.16 6.97
CA LYS A 198 -11.68 5.96 6.11
C LYS A 198 -12.90 5.04 6.27
N TYR A 199 -13.41 4.86 7.48
CA TYR A 199 -14.36 3.78 7.77
C TYR A 199 -15.75 4.27 8.22
N ASN A 200 -15.88 5.52 8.65
CA ASN A 200 -17.13 6.07 9.17
C ASN A 200 -17.88 6.99 8.18
N GLY A 201 -17.51 6.95 6.89
CA GLY A 201 -18.21 7.69 5.84
C GLY A 201 -17.98 9.21 5.86
N LEU A 202 -16.94 9.69 6.55
CA LEU A 202 -16.54 11.09 6.64
C LEU A 202 -15.59 11.52 5.51
N SER A 203 -15.48 10.71 4.47
CA SER A 203 -14.72 11.05 3.27
C SER A 203 -15.48 10.75 1.99
N ARG A 204 -15.28 11.58 0.99
CA ARG A 204 -15.80 11.40 -0.38
C ARG A 204 -14.63 11.04 -1.30
N GLU A 205 -14.80 9.99 -2.07
CA GLU A 205 -13.84 9.51 -3.05
C GLU A 205 -14.31 9.87 -4.45
N VAL A 206 -13.60 10.77 -5.12
CA VAL A 206 -13.94 11.29 -6.45
C VAL A 206 -13.05 10.62 -7.50
N CYS A 207 -13.65 9.87 -8.42
CA CYS A 207 -12.97 9.13 -9.47
C CYS A 207 -13.65 9.35 -10.85
N PRO A 208 -12.95 9.87 -11.88
CA PRO A 208 -11.63 10.51 -11.81
C PRO A 208 -11.62 11.72 -10.87
N ALA A 209 -10.45 12.05 -10.31
CA ALA A 209 -10.29 13.22 -9.46
C ALA A 209 -10.66 14.52 -10.18
N GLU A 210 -11.35 15.43 -9.47
CA GLU A 210 -11.73 16.77 -9.99
C GLU A 210 -10.58 17.77 -9.81
N ILE A 211 -9.42 17.47 -10.40
CA ILE A 211 -8.19 18.26 -10.33
C ILE A 211 -7.71 18.64 -11.76
N PRO A 212 -6.81 19.61 -11.91
CA PRO A 212 -6.23 19.92 -13.20
C PRO A 212 -5.60 18.70 -13.90
N ASP A 213 -5.84 18.53 -15.20
CA ASP A 213 -5.31 17.40 -15.97
C ASP A 213 -3.79 17.26 -15.87
N GLU A 214 -3.06 18.38 -15.79
CA GLU A 214 -1.61 18.38 -15.61
C GLU A 214 -1.18 17.76 -14.29
N LEU A 215 -1.92 18.04 -13.21
CA LEU A 215 -1.67 17.44 -11.90
C LEU A 215 -1.95 15.94 -11.93
N ALA A 216 -3.09 15.53 -12.51
CA ALA A 216 -3.43 14.11 -12.66
C ALA A 216 -2.35 13.34 -13.43
N LYS A 217 -1.92 13.87 -14.58
CA LYS A 217 -0.84 13.28 -15.41
C LYS A 217 0.48 13.21 -14.65
N LYS A 218 0.81 14.24 -13.88
CA LYS A 218 2.04 14.27 -13.06
C LYS A 218 2.02 13.21 -11.97
N VAL A 219 0.88 13.02 -11.27
CA VAL A 219 0.72 11.94 -10.27
C VAL A 219 0.85 10.56 -10.92
N GLN A 220 0.23 10.36 -12.09
CA GLN A 220 0.34 9.11 -12.83
C GLN A 220 1.80 8.82 -13.27
N ASP A 221 2.52 9.83 -13.79
CA ASP A 221 3.94 9.68 -14.16
C ASP A 221 4.80 9.34 -12.95
N ILE A 222 4.66 10.08 -11.85
CA ILE A 222 5.36 9.82 -10.59
C ILE A 222 5.08 8.38 -10.12
N SER A 223 3.83 7.95 -10.15
CA SER A 223 3.44 6.60 -9.73
C SER A 223 4.10 5.52 -10.59
N CYS A 224 4.12 5.70 -11.92
CA CYS A 224 4.83 4.79 -12.81
C CYS A 224 6.36 4.78 -12.57
N ARG A 225 6.95 5.93 -12.24
CA ARG A 225 8.38 6.04 -11.91
C ARG A 225 8.71 5.35 -10.59
N ILE A 226 7.91 5.56 -9.54
CA ILE A 226 8.05 4.86 -8.25
C ILE A 226 7.91 3.35 -8.44
N TYR A 227 6.89 2.90 -9.19
CA TYR A 227 6.66 1.49 -9.49
C TYR A 227 7.91 0.82 -10.08
N ARG A 228 8.54 1.46 -11.07
CA ARG A 228 9.78 0.95 -11.69
C ARG A 228 10.97 1.04 -10.73
N HIS A 229 11.10 2.13 -9.98
CA HIS A 229 12.22 2.35 -9.07
C HIS A 229 12.24 1.35 -7.92
N LEU A 230 11.07 1.02 -7.35
CA LEU A 230 10.93 -0.01 -6.31
C LEU A 230 11.02 -1.44 -6.86
N GLY A 231 10.91 -1.64 -8.17
CA GLY A 231 10.83 -2.96 -8.79
C GLY A 231 9.50 -3.66 -8.51
N CYS A 232 8.40 -2.89 -8.45
CA CYS A 232 7.06 -3.44 -8.25
C CYS A 232 6.64 -4.37 -9.40
N LYS A 233 5.76 -5.32 -9.07
CA LYS A 233 5.05 -6.21 -9.99
C LYS A 233 3.56 -6.23 -9.66
N GLY A 234 2.76 -6.74 -10.60
CA GLY A 234 1.32 -6.85 -10.42
C GLY A 234 0.65 -5.50 -10.24
N LEU A 235 -0.27 -5.43 -9.31
CA LEU A 235 -1.06 -4.25 -9.00
C LEU A 235 -0.66 -3.63 -7.66
N VAL A 236 -0.34 -2.34 -7.66
CA VAL A 236 -0.08 -1.57 -6.43
C VAL A 236 -0.89 -0.28 -6.45
N ARG A 237 -1.16 0.31 -5.27
CA ARG A 237 -1.74 1.65 -5.13
C ARG A 237 -0.79 2.52 -4.31
N MET A 238 -0.62 3.75 -4.75
CA MET A 238 0.23 4.74 -4.09
C MET A 238 -0.58 5.95 -3.67
N ASP A 239 -0.32 6.43 -2.46
CA ASP A 239 -1.06 7.52 -1.85
C ASP A 239 -0.15 8.75 -1.72
N TYR A 240 -0.70 9.96 -1.98
CA TYR A 240 0.02 11.21 -2.10
C TYR A 240 -0.70 12.37 -1.43
N ILE A 241 0.06 13.39 -1.05
CA ILE A 241 -0.44 14.73 -0.78
C ILE A 241 0.12 15.66 -1.86
N SER A 242 -0.78 16.35 -2.59
CA SER A 242 -0.42 17.52 -3.38
C SER A 242 -0.47 18.74 -2.47
N ALA A 243 0.62 19.51 -2.47
CA ALA A 243 0.77 20.76 -1.72
C ALA A 243 1.31 21.84 -2.64
N ALA A 244 1.26 23.10 -2.20
CA ALA A 244 1.70 24.27 -2.97
C ALA A 244 3.12 24.16 -3.53
N ASP A 245 3.98 23.42 -2.86
CA ASP A 245 5.40 23.27 -3.22
C ASP A 245 5.72 21.93 -3.92
N GLY A 246 4.73 21.05 -4.12
CA GLY A 246 4.89 19.80 -4.88
C GLY A 246 4.08 18.62 -4.38
N ILE A 247 4.37 17.45 -4.96
CA ILE A 247 3.68 16.20 -4.65
C ILE A 247 4.52 15.38 -3.68
N TYR A 248 3.94 15.05 -2.53
CA TYR A 248 4.55 14.27 -1.48
C TYR A 248 4.02 12.83 -1.50
N PHE A 249 4.93 11.87 -1.53
CA PHE A 249 4.61 10.46 -1.41
C PHE A 249 4.31 10.11 0.05
N LEU A 250 3.24 9.35 0.29
CA LEU A 250 2.87 8.86 1.62
C LEU A 250 3.22 7.38 1.80
N GLU A 251 2.65 6.51 0.96
CA GLU A 251 2.84 5.06 1.08
C GLU A 251 2.52 4.32 -0.22
N VAL A 252 2.95 3.06 -0.29
CA VAL A 252 2.57 2.07 -1.30
C VAL A 252 1.72 0.98 -0.65
N ASN A 253 0.60 0.66 -1.26
CA ASN A 253 -0.23 -0.48 -0.92
C ASN A 253 -0.02 -1.60 -1.94
N ILE A 254 0.64 -2.66 -1.52
CA ILE A 254 1.02 -3.80 -2.38
C ILE A 254 -0.17 -4.71 -2.68
N ILE A 255 -1.14 -4.78 -1.78
CA ILE A 255 -2.36 -5.57 -1.96
C ILE A 255 -3.56 -4.63 -1.75
N PRO A 256 -3.88 -3.79 -2.74
CA PRO A 256 -5.01 -2.87 -2.62
C PRO A 256 -6.33 -3.63 -2.59
N GLY A 257 -7.32 -3.08 -1.87
CA GLY A 257 -8.66 -3.66 -1.80
C GLY A 257 -9.34 -3.78 -3.16
N MET A 258 -10.07 -4.88 -3.36
CA MET A 258 -10.71 -5.24 -4.63
C MET A 258 -12.22 -5.49 -4.50
N THR A 259 -12.85 -5.06 -3.39
CA THR A 259 -14.31 -5.07 -3.28
C THR A 259 -14.94 -4.00 -4.18
N ASN A 260 -16.22 -4.12 -4.49
CA ASN A 260 -16.91 -3.12 -5.33
C ASN A 260 -16.82 -1.67 -4.81
N ALA A 261 -16.68 -1.50 -3.50
CA ALA A 261 -16.52 -0.21 -2.84
C ALA A 261 -15.06 0.27 -2.81
N SER A 262 -14.09 -0.59 -3.07
CA SER A 262 -12.66 -0.27 -3.00
C SER A 262 -12.22 0.69 -4.12
N LEU A 263 -11.12 1.40 -3.88
CA LEU A 263 -10.59 2.45 -4.78
C LEU A 263 -10.18 1.91 -6.15
N VAL A 264 -9.46 0.78 -6.19
CA VAL A 264 -8.97 0.22 -7.46
C VAL A 264 -10.11 -0.16 -8.41
N PRO A 265 -11.16 -0.89 -8.01
CA PRO A 265 -12.31 -1.14 -8.88
C PRO A 265 -13.01 0.15 -9.36
N LYS A 266 -13.00 1.25 -8.59
CA LYS A 266 -13.50 2.56 -9.05
C LYS A 266 -12.61 3.12 -10.16
N MET A 267 -11.28 3.06 -9.99
CA MET A 267 -10.31 3.49 -11.01
C MET A 267 -10.45 2.67 -12.31
N VAL A 268 -10.60 1.35 -12.22
CA VAL A 268 -10.77 0.44 -13.38
C VAL A 268 -12.04 0.80 -14.16
N ARG A 269 -13.17 1.02 -13.46
CA ARG A 269 -14.41 1.45 -14.10
C ARG A 269 -14.28 2.83 -14.76
N ALA A 270 -13.61 3.78 -14.07
CA ALA A 270 -13.36 5.12 -14.61
C ALA A 270 -12.46 5.09 -15.86
N ALA A 271 -11.56 4.11 -15.96
CA ALA A 271 -10.77 3.85 -17.17
C ALA A 271 -11.57 3.17 -18.31
N GLY A 272 -12.86 2.87 -18.11
CA GLY A 272 -13.69 2.15 -19.08
C GLY A 272 -13.31 0.67 -19.23
N MET A 273 -12.60 0.09 -18.27
CA MET A 273 -12.13 -1.30 -18.31
C MET A 273 -13.11 -2.23 -17.61
N ASP A 274 -13.24 -3.45 -18.14
CA ASP A 274 -13.94 -4.54 -17.47
C ASP A 274 -13.03 -5.20 -16.41
N MET A 275 -13.60 -5.49 -15.24
CA MET A 275 -12.85 -6.08 -14.12
C MET A 275 -12.26 -7.45 -14.44
N THR A 276 -12.98 -8.29 -15.18
CA THR A 276 -12.49 -9.62 -15.56
C THR A 276 -11.28 -9.51 -16.48
N SER A 277 -11.36 -8.64 -17.49
CA SER A 277 -10.26 -8.35 -18.40
C SER A 277 -9.07 -7.73 -17.68
N PHE A 278 -9.32 -6.83 -16.73
CA PHE A 278 -8.26 -6.22 -15.90
C PHE A 278 -7.53 -7.26 -15.05
N LEU A 279 -8.26 -8.13 -14.33
CA LEU A 279 -7.66 -9.19 -13.52
C LEU A 279 -6.90 -10.21 -14.37
N THR A 280 -7.41 -10.53 -15.56
CA THR A 280 -6.71 -11.39 -16.53
C THR A 280 -5.37 -10.75 -16.93
N THR A 281 -5.37 -9.43 -17.21
CA THR A 281 -4.14 -8.68 -17.52
C THR A 281 -3.12 -8.78 -16.39
N ILE A 282 -3.55 -8.63 -15.13
CA ILE A 282 -2.66 -8.76 -13.97
C ILE A 282 -2.06 -10.18 -13.91
N ILE A 283 -2.88 -11.22 -14.06
CA ILE A 283 -2.41 -12.62 -13.99
C ILE A 283 -1.42 -12.94 -15.11
N GLU A 284 -1.66 -12.46 -16.32
CA GLU A 284 -0.82 -12.76 -17.47
C GLU A 284 0.52 -12.00 -17.50
N ASN A 285 0.64 -10.91 -16.69
CA ASN A 285 1.82 -10.04 -16.67
C ASN A 285 2.50 -9.96 -15.29
N SER A 286 2.19 -10.88 -14.37
CA SER A 286 2.81 -10.96 -13.03
C SER A 286 3.99 -11.92 -12.95
#